data_ea1e5e0a54c12a46eb5d20cf02709864
#
_entry.id   ea1e5e0a54c12a46eb5d20cf02709864
#
_cell.length_a   1.000
_cell.length_b   1.000
_cell.length_c   1.000
_cell.angle_alpha   90.00
_cell.angle_beta   90.00
_cell.angle_gamma   90.00
#
_symmetry.space_group_name_H-M   'P 1'
#
loop_
_entity.id
_entity.type
_entity.pdbx_description
1 polymer ?
#
loop_
_entity_poly.entity_id
_entity_poly.type
_entity_poly.pdbx_seq_one_letter_code
_entity_poly.pdbx_strand_id
1 'polypeptide(L)'
;MKKREKFAKEIFDIACNGGVIAVTKDNKVVCCRDMNCEQCLFHKKDFYGGYCDDTERIRWSESEYVEKPTITSKEKNFLGSLLSNFKYIARDSNDALYIYYNKPKRNSMDNWIVDDNNYYYVSRDVYGNMFNFIKFENEEPWSIEDLKKLEVKDE
;
A
#
# COMPACT_ATOMS: atom_id res chain seq x y z
N MET A 1 -2.64 14.84 -7.23
CA MET A 1 -2.31 15.78 -6.12
C MET A 1 -0.92 15.48 -5.62
N LYS A 2 -0.08 16.52 -5.47
CA LYS A 2 1.29 16.32 -4.95
C LYS A 2 1.29 16.06 -3.44
N LYS A 3 2.32 15.37 -2.95
CA LYS A 3 2.45 15.08 -1.51
C LYS A 3 2.51 16.35 -0.66
N ARG A 4 3.20 17.40 -1.11
CA ARG A 4 3.23 18.70 -0.41
C ARG A 4 1.83 19.32 -0.23
N GLU A 5 0.92 19.09 -1.17
CA GLU A 5 -0.45 19.59 -1.09
C GLU A 5 -1.28 18.76 -0.10
N LYS A 6 -1.11 17.43 -0.15
CA LYS A 6 -1.78 16.51 0.78
C LYS A 6 -1.39 16.76 2.23
N PHE A 7 -0.11 16.99 2.49
CA PHE A 7 0.46 17.16 3.83
C PHE A 7 0.74 18.62 4.19
N ALA A 8 0.09 19.58 3.50
CA ALA A 8 0.37 21.00 3.67
C ALA A 8 0.23 21.47 5.11
N LYS A 9 -0.79 21.00 5.84
CA LYS A 9 -1.04 21.36 7.23
C LYS A 9 0.09 20.88 8.14
N GLU A 10 0.45 19.60 8.06
CA GLU A 10 1.52 19.01 8.86
C GLU A 10 2.88 19.69 8.59
N ILE A 11 3.18 19.94 7.32
CA ILE A 11 4.40 20.64 6.91
C ILE A 11 4.43 22.06 7.51
N PHE A 12 3.31 22.77 7.40
CA PHE A 12 3.19 24.14 7.93
C PHE A 12 3.34 24.16 9.46
N ASP A 13 2.66 23.27 10.17
CA ASP A 13 2.72 23.18 11.62
C ASP A 13 4.16 22.90 12.10
N ILE A 14 4.88 22.00 11.44
CA ILE A 14 6.29 21.69 11.75
C ILE A 14 7.17 22.90 11.50
N ALA A 15 7.00 23.58 10.36
CA ALA A 15 7.81 24.76 9.99
C ALA A 15 7.58 25.94 10.96
N CYS A 16 6.34 26.22 11.34
CA CYS A 16 6.00 27.29 12.30
C CYS A 16 6.60 27.05 13.70
N ASN A 17 6.84 25.80 14.07
CA ASN A 17 7.52 25.43 15.31
C ASN A 17 9.05 25.33 15.16
N GLY A 18 9.61 25.84 14.06
CA GLY A 18 11.06 25.84 13.80
C GLY A 18 11.63 24.43 13.57
N GLY A 19 10.78 23.49 13.17
CA GLY A 19 11.16 22.11 12.88
C GLY A 19 11.51 21.90 11.40
N VAL A 20 12.17 20.79 11.14
CA VAL A 20 12.46 20.28 9.80
C VAL A 20 11.61 19.04 9.56
N ILE A 21 11.01 18.93 8.39
CA ILE A 21 10.18 17.78 8.05
C ILE A 21 11.04 16.52 7.89
N ALA A 22 10.54 15.43 8.42
CA ALA A 22 10.99 14.07 8.15
C ALA A 22 9.79 13.22 7.71
N VAL A 23 10.05 12.13 7.03
CA VAL A 23 9.00 11.21 6.57
C VAL A 23 9.38 9.81 6.95
N THR A 24 8.49 9.12 7.62
CA THR A 24 8.66 7.71 7.99
C THR A 24 8.54 6.80 6.76
N LYS A 25 8.99 5.56 6.89
CA LYS A 25 8.82 4.53 5.84
C LYS A 25 7.34 4.28 5.50
N ASP A 26 6.42 4.58 6.43
CA ASP A 26 4.97 4.49 6.22
C ASP A 26 4.36 5.75 5.61
N ASN A 27 5.20 6.70 5.12
CA ASN A 27 4.80 7.99 4.55
C ASN A 27 4.08 8.94 5.54
N LYS A 28 4.34 8.86 6.84
CA LYS A 28 3.87 9.85 7.82
C LYS A 28 4.84 11.03 7.87
N VAL A 29 4.31 12.24 7.80
CA VAL A 29 5.09 13.47 7.97
C VAL A 29 5.20 13.78 9.46
N VAL A 30 6.43 13.93 9.95
CA VAL A 30 6.75 14.20 11.35
C VAL A 30 7.88 15.24 11.46
N CYS A 31 8.06 15.82 12.64
CA CYS A 31 9.24 16.64 12.88
C CYS A 31 10.50 15.76 12.96
N CYS A 32 11.57 16.19 12.32
CA CYS A 32 12.85 15.45 12.31
C CYS A 32 13.40 15.19 13.72
N ARG A 33 13.11 16.07 14.69
CA ARG A 33 13.53 15.92 16.09
C ARG A 33 12.83 14.79 16.83
N ASP A 34 11.67 14.35 16.31
CA ASP A 34 10.79 13.38 16.97
C ASP A 34 10.98 11.95 16.43
N MET A 35 12.00 11.74 15.57
CA MET A 35 12.24 10.42 15.00
C MET A 35 13.73 10.08 14.88
N ASN A 36 14.02 8.77 14.83
CA ASN A 36 15.36 8.28 14.55
C ASN A 36 15.69 8.45 13.05
N CYS A 37 16.88 8.98 12.75
CA CYS A 37 17.34 9.19 11.38
C CYS A 37 17.30 7.90 10.52
N GLU A 38 17.59 6.74 11.09
CA GLU A 38 17.56 5.46 10.35
C GLU A 38 16.16 5.06 9.85
N GLN A 39 15.11 5.65 10.43
CA GLN A 39 13.71 5.44 10.03
C GLN A 39 13.22 6.49 9.03
N CYS A 40 14.01 7.54 8.77
CA CYS A 40 13.66 8.62 7.87
C CYS A 40 13.95 8.26 6.42
N LEU A 41 13.01 8.55 5.52
CA LEU A 41 13.18 8.34 4.07
C LEU A 41 14.29 9.20 3.46
N PHE A 42 14.62 10.34 4.09
CA PHE A 42 15.61 11.29 3.60
C PHE A 42 17.02 11.04 4.15
N HIS A 43 17.17 10.04 5.04
CA HIS A 43 18.46 9.70 5.59
C HIS A 43 19.23 8.77 4.64
N LYS A 44 20.44 9.18 4.28
CA LYS A 44 21.40 8.35 3.52
C LYS A 44 22.59 8.01 4.38
N LYS A 45 22.97 6.73 4.41
CA LYS A 45 24.18 6.27 5.07
C LYS A 45 25.37 6.58 4.18
N ASP A 46 26.42 7.15 4.77
CA ASP A 46 27.71 7.34 4.16
C ASP A 46 28.82 6.79 5.06
N PHE A 47 30.06 6.99 4.64
CA PHE A 47 31.24 6.52 5.40
C PHE A 47 31.40 7.21 6.78
N TYR A 48 30.80 8.38 6.96
CA TYR A 48 30.89 9.19 8.19
C TYR A 48 29.65 9.07 9.11
N GLY A 49 28.73 8.17 8.80
CA GLY A 49 27.56 7.89 9.65
C GLY A 49 26.20 8.26 9.06
N GLY A 50 26.17 9.08 8.03
CA GLY A 50 24.98 9.44 7.28
C GLY A 50 24.57 10.90 7.38
N TYR A 51 23.74 11.33 6.44
CA TYR A 51 23.24 12.70 6.30
C TYR A 51 21.79 12.73 5.80
N CYS A 52 21.13 13.88 5.99
CA CYS A 52 19.82 14.13 5.41
C CYS A 52 19.96 14.72 4.02
N ASP A 53 19.25 14.15 3.05
CA ASP A 53 19.29 14.60 1.66
C ASP A 53 18.13 15.55 1.36
N ASP A 54 18.43 16.86 1.21
CA ASP A 54 17.43 17.87 0.90
C ASP A 54 16.85 17.71 -0.51
N THR A 55 17.63 17.15 -1.45
CA THR A 55 17.15 16.84 -2.80
C THR A 55 16.05 15.78 -2.74
N GLU A 56 16.20 14.78 -1.87
CA GLU A 56 15.16 13.75 -1.65
C GLU A 56 13.91 14.35 -1.01
N ARG A 57 14.03 15.33 -0.11
CA ARG A 57 12.86 16.05 0.43
C ARG A 57 12.08 16.77 -0.67
N ILE A 58 12.78 17.48 -1.54
CA ILE A 58 12.16 18.19 -2.66
C ILE A 58 11.48 17.19 -3.60
N ARG A 59 12.19 16.13 -4.00
CA ARG A 59 11.66 15.09 -4.87
C ARG A 59 10.42 14.42 -4.27
N TRP A 60 10.45 14.09 -2.99
CA TRP A 60 9.30 13.52 -2.28
C TRP A 60 8.12 14.49 -2.29
N SER A 61 8.33 15.76 -1.99
CA SER A 61 7.28 16.79 -1.93
C SER A 61 6.58 17.02 -3.27
N GLU A 62 7.33 16.92 -4.36
CA GLU A 62 6.83 17.06 -5.74
C GLU A 62 6.24 15.77 -6.32
N SER A 63 6.48 14.62 -5.70
CA SER A 63 5.91 13.35 -6.17
C SER A 63 4.41 13.28 -5.91
N GLU A 64 3.70 12.51 -6.72
CA GLU A 64 2.27 12.32 -6.56
C GLU A 64 1.96 11.55 -5.26
N TYR A 65 0.89 12.00 -4.60
CA TYR A 65 0.32 11.27 -3.48
C TYR A 65 -0.60 10.18 -4.02
N VAL A 66 -0.24 8.93 -3.73
CA VAL A 66 -1.10 7.78 -3.98
C VAL A 66 -1.68 7.37 -2.63
N GLU A 67 -3.00 7.45 -2.52
CA GLU A 67 -3.69 7.03 -1.30
C GLU A 67 -3.51 5.52 -1.13
N LYS A 68 -3.01 5.12 0.03
CA LYS A 68 -2.97 3.68 0.34
C LYS A 68 -4.40 3.19 0.52
N PRO A 69 -4.78 2.08 -0.10
CA PRO A 69 -6.08 1.52 0.13
C PRO A 69 -6.25 1.14 1.60
N THR A 70 -7.48 1.20 2.07
CA THR A 70 -7.88 0.70 3.39
C THR A 70 -8.81 -0.49 3.20
N ILE A 71 -8.92 -1.33 4.22
CA ILE A 71 -9.84 -2.46 4.23
C ILE A 71 -10.86 -2.29 5.36
N THR A 72 -12.01 -2.90 5.18
CA THR A 72 -13.05 -2.95 6.22
C THR A 72 -12.73 -4.06 7.24
N SER A 73 -13.37 -3.99 8.42
CA SER A 73 -13.32 -5.09 9.40
C SER A 73 -13.80 -6.41 8.82
N LYS A 74 -14.79 -6.38 7.92
CA LYS A 74 -15.28 -7.56 7.19
C LYS A 74 -14.20 -8.16 6.31
N GLU A 75 -13.49 -7.35 5.54
CA GLU A 75 -12.38 -7.77 4.67
C GLU A 75 -11.21 -8.30 5.49
N LYS A 76 -10.89 -7.66 6.61
CA LYS A 76 -9.88 -8.13 7.55
C LYS A 76 -10.19 -9.52 8.10
N ASN A 77 -11.43 -9.74 8.52
CA ASN A 77 -11.89 -11.02 9.03
C ASN A 77 -11.86 -12.10 7.93
N PHE A 78 -12.28 -11.78 6.71
CA PHE A 78 -12.17 -12.67 5.56
C PHE A 78 -10.73 -13.10 5.34
N LEU A 79 -9.78 -12.15 5.27
CA LEU A 79 -8.35 -12.46 5.10
C LEU A 79 -7.81 -13.34 6.25
N GLY A 80 -8.30 -13.11 7.47
CA GLY A 80 -7.92 -13.91 8.65
C GLY A 80 -8.43 -15.34 8.62
N SER A 81 -9.58 -15.60 7.98
CA SER A 81 -10.20 -16.91 7.85
C SER A 81 -9.61 -17.78 6.73
N LEU A 82 -8.83 -17.17 5.82
CA LEU A 82 -8.22 -17.92 4.72
C LEU A 82 -7.15 -18.87 5.22
N LEU A 83 -7.11 -20.05 4.62
CA LEU A 83 -6.01 -21.00 4.84
C LEU A 83 -4.66 -20.38 4.43
N SER A 84 -3.61 -20.77 5.12
CA SER A 84 -2.25 -20.23 4.90
C SER A 84 -1.67 -20.49 3.51
N ASN A 85 -2.28 -21.38 2.74
CA ASN A 85 -1.91 -21.69 1.37
C ASN A 85 -2.24 -20.56 0.39
N PHE A 86 -3.28 -19.76 0.67
CA PHE A 86 -3.62 -18.62 -0.18
C PHE A 86 -2.62 -17.50 0.01
N LYS A 87 -2.00 -17.07 -1.09
CA LYS A 87 -0.94 -16.07 -1.10
C LYS A 87 -1.33 -14.79 -1.84
N TYR A 88 -2.20 -14.90 -2.84
CA TYR A 88 -2.54 -13.80 -3.72
C TYR A 88 -4.04 -13.67 -3.93
N ILE A 89 -4.45 -12.46 -4.29
CA ILE A 89 -5.81 -12.11 -4.68
C ILE A 89 -5.76 -11.17 -5.88
N ALA A 90 -6.63 -11.37 -6.84
CA ALA A 90 -6.73 -10.51 -8.02
C ALA A 90 -8.15 -10.50 -8.57
N ARG A 91 -8.45 -9.48 -9.38
CA ARG A 91 -9.74 -9.30 -10.04
C ARG A 91 -9.58 -9.40 -11.55
N ASP A 92 -10.43 -10.17 -12.17
CA ASP A 92 -10.47 -10.34 -13.62
C ASP A 92 -11.28 -9.23 -14.32
N SER A 93 -11.19 -9.18 -15.64
CA SER A 93 -11.88 -8.18 -16.49
C SER A 93 -13.41 -8.22 -16.38
N ASN A 94 -13.97 -9.37 -15.98
CA ASN A 94 -15.41 -9.55 -15.72
C ASN A 94 -15.82 -9.15 -14.28
N ASP A 95 -14.92 -8.46 -13.55
CA ASP A 95 -15.10 -8.04 -12.16
C ASP A 95 -15.16 -9.18 -11.13
N ALA A 96 -14.84 -10.41 -11.54
CA ALA A 96 -14.75 -11.55 -10.63
C ALA A 96 -13.46 -11.52 -9.82
N LEU A 97 -13.59 -11.74 -8.50
CA LEU A 97 -12.46 -11.77 -7.57
C LEU A 97 -12.04 -13.21 -7.30
N TYR A 98 -10.74 -13.47 -7.38
CA TYR A 98 -10.18 -14.79 -7.14
C TYR A 98 -9.03 -14.76 -6.15
N ILE A 99 -8.88 -15.84 -5.37
CA ILE A 99 -7.73 -16.08 -4.49
C ILE A 99 -6.92 -17.26 -5.02
N TYR A 100 -5.59 -17.16 -4.88
CA TYR A 100 -4.63 -18.06 -5.50
C TYR A 100 -3.60 -18.57 -4.49
N TYR A 101 -3.16 -19.82 -4.66
CA TYR A 101 -2.03 -20.35 -3.90
C TYR A 101 -0.70 -19.82 -4.40
N ASN A 102 -0.52 -19.76 -5.72
CA ASN A 102 0.66 -19.26 -6.38
C ASN A 102 0.39 -17.92 -7.07
N LYS A 103 1.47 -17.16 -7.36
CA LYS A 103 1.34 -15.88 -8.04
C LYS A 103 0.76 -16.07 -9.43
N PRO A 104 -0.46 -15.54 -9.71
CA PRO A 104 -1.04 -15.64 -11.03
C PRO A 104 -0.31 -14.73 -12.01
N LYS A 105 -0.42 -15.09 -13.30
CA LYS A 105 0.10 -14.32 -14.43
C LYS A 105 -1.04 -13.91 -15.34
N ARG A 106 -0.87 -12.83 -16.08
CA ARG A 106 -1.83 -12.46 -17.10
C ARG A 106 -1.67 -13.33 -18.35
N ASN A 107 -2.78 -13.78 -18.90
CA ASN A 107 -2.81 -14.45 -20.19
C ASN A 107 -3.07 -13.45 -21.33
N SER A 108 -3.11 -13.95 -22.57
CA SER A 108 -3.38 -13.14 -23.77
C SER A 108 -4.79 -12.52 -23.84
N MET A 109 -5.72 -12.97 -22.99
CA MET A 109 -7.08 -12.46 -22.86
C MET A 109 -7.21 -11.57 -21.60
N ASP A 110 -6.09 -11.13 -21.01
CA ASP A 110 -6.03 -10.30 -19.84
C ASP A 110 -6.68 -10.87 -18.56
N ASN A 111 -6.85 -12.20 -18.47
CA ASN A 111 -7.29 -12.83 -17.23
C ASN A 111 -6.11 -13.30 -16.40
N TRP A 112 -6.31 -13.37 -15.09
CA TRP A 112 -5.34 -13.94 -14.17
C TRP A 112 -5.41 -15.46 -14.15
N ILE A 113 -4.31 -16.13 -14.46
CA ILE A 113 -4.23 -17.60 -14.52
C ILE A 113 -3.06 -18.12 -13.70
N VAL A 114 -3.18 -19.37 -13.23
CA VAL A 114 -2.12 -20.16 -12.61
C VAL A 114 -1.99 -21.50 -13.33
N ASP A 115 -0.79 -22.04 -13.39
CA ASP A 115 -0.49 -23.26 -14.13
C ASP A 115 -1.09 -24.53 -13.44
N ASP A 116 -1.32 -24.47 -12.13
CA ASP A 116 -1.74 -25.58 -11.28
C ASP A 116 -3.25 -25.61 -10.99
N ASN A 117 -4.03 -24.71 -11.55
CA ASN A 117 -5.46 -24.53 -11.30
C ASN A 117 -5.85 -24.39 -9.80
N ASN A 118 -4.91 -24.01 -8.94
CA ASN A 118 -5.14 -23.79 -7.51
C ASN A 118 -5.61 -22.36 -7.25
N TYR A 119 -6.85 -22.07 -7.62
CA TYR A 119 -7.52 -20.82 -7.36
C TYR A 119 -8.98 -21.02 -7.00
N TYR A 120 -9.58 -20.04 -6.32
CA TYR A 120 -10.97 -20.10 -5.88
C TYR A 120 -11.66 -18.76 -6.10
N TYR A 121 -12.87 -18.84 -6.60
CA TYR A 121 -13.74 -17.68 -6.79
C TYR A 121 -14.26 -17.16 -5.45
N VAL A 122 -14.13 -15.86 -5.20
CA VAL A 122 -14.74 -15.20 -4.05
C VAL A 122 -16.13 -14.74 -4.46
N SER A 123 -17.13 -15.53 -4.11
CA SER A 123 -18.52 -15.29 -4.53
C SER A 123 -19.05 -13.95 -3.99
N ARG A 124 -19.51 -13.08 -4.89
CA ARG A 124 -20.16 -11.82 -4.55
C ARG A 124 -21.48 -12.05 -3.81
N ASP A 125 -22.22 -13.11 -4.14
CA ASP A 125 -23.50 -13.43 -3.50
C ASP A 125 -23.32 -13.82 -2.03
N VAL A 126 -22.16 -14.40 -1.68
CA VAL A 126 -21.84 -14.80 -0.30
C VAL A 126 -21.16 -13.68 0.49
N TYR A 127 -20.20 -13.02 -0.14
CA TYR A 127 -19.33 -12.07 0.56
C TYR A 127 -19.66 -10.60 0.25
N GLY A 128 -20.49 -10.33 -0.76
CA GLY A 128 -20.77 -8.99 -1.26
C GLY A 128 -19.55 -8.41 -2.01
N ASN A 129 -19.57 -7.11 -2.22
CA ASN A 129 -18.43 -6.41 -2.82
C ASN A 129 -17.32 -6.25 -1.79
N MET A 130 -16.19 -6.92 -2.02
CA MET A 130 -15.00 -6.84 -1.18
C MET A 130 -13.83 -6.34 -1.99
N PHE A 131 -12.89 -5.65 -1.31
CA PHE A 131 -11.65 -5.18 -1.93
C PHE A 131 -11.88 -4.39 -3.22
N ASN A 132 -12.76 -3.38 -3.17
CA ASN A 132 -13.12 -2.56 -4.33
C ASN A 132 -11.93 -1.81 -4.96
N PHE A 133 -10.82 -1.66 -4.23
CA PHE A 133 -9.58 -1.09 -4.73
C PHE A 133 -8.74 -2.07 -5.56
N ILE A 134 -9.00 -3.38 -5.43
CA ILE A 134 -8.39 -4.39 -6.31
C ILE A 134 -9.12 -4.33 -7.63
N LYS A 135 -8.41 -3.81 -8.63
CA LYS A 135 -8.95 -3.61 -9.98
C LYS A 135 -8.28 -4.56 -10.96
N PHE A 136 -9.00 -4.82 -12.03
CA PHE A 136 -8.46 -5.55 -13.18
C PHE A 136 -7.19 -4.88 -13.74
N GLU A 137 -7.13 -3.55 -13.77
CA GLU A 137 -6.01 -2.76 -14.28
C GLU A 137 -4.76 -2.78 -13.40
N ASN A 138 -4.81 -3.40 -12.22
CA ASN A 138 -3.60 -3.54 -11.40
C ASN A 138 -2.55 -4.34 -12.17
N GLU A 139 -1.33 -3.84 -12.24
CA GLU A 139 -0.21 -4.49 -12.96
C GLU A 139 0.16 -5.83 -12.33
N GLU A 140 0.00 -5.96 -11.01
CA GLU A 140 0.39 -7.11 -10.21
C GLU A 140 -0.79 -7.56 -9.32
N PRO A 141 -0.89 -8.88 -9.05
CA PRO A 141 -1.84 -9.38 -8.07
C PRO A 141 -1.46 -8.92 -6.67
N TRP A 142 -2.44 -8.68 -5.82
CA TRP A 142 -2.18 -8.30 -4.44
C TRP A 142 -1.72 -9.50 -3.60
N SER A 143 -0.71 -9.27 -2.76
CA SER A 143 -0.32 -10.24 -1.73
C SER A 143 -1.33 -10.20 -0.58
N ILE A 144 -1.83 -11.37 -0.17
CA ILE A 144 -2.73 -11.49 1.00
C ILE A 144 -2.02 -11.03 2.28
N GLU A 145 -0.72 -11.27 2.38
CA GLU A 145 0.08 -10.81 3.52
C GLU A 145 0.14 -9.28 3.59
N ASP A 146 0.29 -8.61 2.45
CA ASP A 146 0.32 -7.14 2.43
C ASP A 146 -1.06 -6.53 2.67
N LEU A 147 -2.13 -7.16 2.18
CA LEU A 147 -3.50 -6.76 2.50
C LEU A 147 -3.79 -6.84 4.01
N LYS A 148 -3.28 -7.86 4.69
CA LYS A 148 -3.43 -8.00 6.16
C LYS A 148 -2.77 -6.87 6.96
N LYS A 149 -1.81 -6.15 6.37
CA LYS A 149 -1.11 -5.00 6.98
C LYS A 149 -1.83 -3.67 6.74
N LEU A 150 -2.84 -3.63 5.88
CA LEU A 150 -3.58 -2.41 5.59
C LEU A 150 -4.36 -1.91 6.80
N GLU A 151 -4.52 -0.58 6.86
CA GLU A 151 -5.34 0.09 7.86
C GLU A 151 -6.81 -0.32 7.70
N VAL A 152 -7.47 -0.60 8.82
CA VAL A 152 -8.90 -0.91 8.84
C VAL A 152 -9.67 0.37 9.03
N LYS A 153 -10.64 0.63 8.14
CA LYS A 153 -11.61 1.70 8.25
C LYS A 153 -12.99 1.15 7.94
N ASP A 154 -13.86 1.18 8.92
CA ASP A 154 -15.28 0.92 8.72
C ASP A 154 -16.01 2.24 8.44
N GLU A 155 -16.98 2.21 7.53
CA GLU A 155 -17.84 3.36 7.22
C GLU A 155 -18.89 3.56 8.32
#